data_8a2febc548a1e6f52b83b28fd7da7c7a
#
_entry.id   8a2febc548a1e6f52b83b28fd7da7c7a
#
_cell.length_a   1.000
_cell.length_b   1.000
_cell.length_c   1.000
_cell.angle_alpha   90.00
_cell.angle_beta   90.00
_cell.angle_gamma   90.00
#
_symmetry.space_group_name_H-M   'P 1'
#
loop_
_entity.id
_entity.type
_entity.pdbx_description
1 polymer ?
#
loop_
_entity_poly.entity_id
_entity_poly.type
_entity_poly.pdbx_seq_one_letter_code
_entity_poly.pdbx_strand_id
1 'polypeptide(L)' 'MNPTAQLFRKYHGLRRTRDNSEVEGWYFVIREGDEAGWDALEAYADACESYAPELASDLRQRVRDERLAQGLYDAGWER' A
#
# COMPACT_ATOMS: atom_id res chain seq x y z
N MET A 1 14.24 18.80 11.95
CA MET A 1 13.25 18.52 10.92
C MET A 1 12.09 17.74 11.50
N ASN A 2 10.89 18.04 11.08
CA ASN A 2 9.71 17.34 11.55
C ASN A 2 9.47 16.11 10.67
N PRO A 3 9.59 14.89 11.22
CA PRO A 3 9.43 13.69 10.38
C PRO A 3 8.03 13.60 9.76
N THR A 4 7.03 14.17 10.43
CA THR A 4 5.68 14.15 9.90
C THR A 4 5.57 14.94 8.61
N ALA A 5 6.38 15.96 8.44
CA ALA A 5 6.35 16.75 7.23
C ALA A 5 6.74 15.93 6.00
N GLN A 6 7.62 14.96 6.15
CA GLN A 6 8.00 14.11 5.03
C GLN A 6 6.84 13.24 4.60
N LEU A 7 6.06 12.74 5.53
CA LEU A 7 4.89 11.92 5.22
C LEU A 7 3.86 12.72 4.45
N PHE A 8 3.58 13.94 4.89
CA PHE A 8 2.56 14.76 4.24
C PHE A 8 3.01 15.28 2.89
N ARG A 9 4.31 15.36 2.65
CA ARG A 9 4.81 15.81 1.38
C ARG A 9 4.46 14.86 0.25
N LYS A 10 4.41 13.56 0.52
CA LYS A 10 4.18 12.58 -0.52
C LYS A 10 2.75 12.68 -1.03
N TYR A 11 1.79 12.80 -0.13
CA TYR A 11 0.40 12.92 -0.51
C TYR A 11 -0.30 13.87 0.44
N HIS A 12 -1.29 14.57 -0.06
CA HIS A 12 -1.89 15.64 0.68
C HIS A 12 -3.39 15.64 0.44
N GLY A 13 -4.19 15.89 1.48
CA GLY A 13 -5.62 16.02 1.33
C GLY A 13 -6.35 14.72 1.14
N LEU A 14 -5.84 13.65 1.73
CA LEU A 14 -6.51 12.36 1.61
C LEU A 14 -7.88 12.39 2.27
N ARG A 15 -8.89 11.86 1.59
CA ARG A 15 -10.26 11.87 2.08
C ARG A 15 -10.81 10.46 2.14
N ARG A 16 -11.73 10.24 3.08
CA ARG A 16 -12.41 8.95 3.20
C ARG A 16 -13.46 8.84 2.13
N THR A 17 -13.54 7.65 1.52
CA THR A 17 -14.54 7.41 0.49
C THR A 17 -15.94 7.46 1.06
N ARG A 18 -16.11 6.97 2.28
CA ARG A 18 -17.41 6.81 2.87
C ARG A 18 -18.19 8.10 3.01
N ASP A 19 -17.55 9.16 3.49
CA ASP A 19 -18.24 10.41 3.73
C ASP A 19 -17.49 11.62 3.21
N ASN A 20 -16.43 11.38 2.46
CA ASN A 20 -15.62 12.45 1.85
C ASN A 20 -14.99 13.38 2.88
N SER A 21 -14.88 12.92 4.13
CA SER A 21 -14.23 13.74 5.15
C SER A 21 -12.72 13.60 5.04
N GLU A 22 -12.03 14.65 5.44
CA GLU A 22 -10.58 14.64 5.39
C GLU A 22 -10.02 13.75 6.48
N VAL A 23 -8.99 12.97 6.14
CA VAL A 23 -8.35 12.10 7.11
C VAL A 23 -7.48 12.94 8.04
N GLU A 24 -7.69 12.79 9.35
CA GLU A 24 -6.93 13.53 10.34
C GLU A 24 -5.75 12.73 10.82
N GLY A 25 -4.78 13.40 11.38
CA GLY A 25 -3.55 12.76 11.85
C GLY A 25 -2.60 12.53 10.68
N TRP A 26 -1.55 11.76 10.93
CA TRP A 26 -0.61 11.48 9.85
C TRP A 26 -1.03 10.19 9.14
N TYR A 27 -0.61 10.08 7.88
CA TYR A 27 -0.86 8.89 7.10
C TYR A 27 0.26 8.72 6.07
N PHE A 28 0.35 7.52 5.52
CA PHE A 28 1.34 7.24 4.49
C PHE A 28 0.68 6.37 3.42
N VAL A 29 0.74 6.82 2.19
CA VAL A 29 0.06 6.15 1.08
C VAL A 29 1.05 5.29 0.32
N ILE A 30 0.67 4.04 0.08
CA ILE A 30 1.48 3.09 -0.68
C ILE A 30 0.73 2.80 -1.96
N ARG A 31 1.41 2.97 -3.09
CA ARG A 31 0.78 2.77 -4.38
C ARG A 31 1.37 1.54 -5.06
N GLU A 32 0.65 1.03 -6.05
CA GLU A 32 1.18 -0.07 -6.84
C GLU A 32 2.47 0.39 -7.51
N GLY A 33 3.37 -0.53 -7.74
CA GLY A 33 4.66 -0.20 -8.31
C GLY A 33 5.70 0.23 -7.29
N ASP A 34 5.31 0.38 -6.03
CA ASP A 34 6.23 0.76 -4.95
C ASP A 34 6.78 -0.52 -4.34
N GLU A 35 7.99 -0.89 -4.72
CA GLU A 35 8.56 -2.16 -4.27
C GLU A 35 8.74 -2.21 -2.76
N ALA A 36 9.12 -1.11 -2.16
CA ALA A 36 9.22 -1.06 -0.71
C ALA A 36 7.84 -1.25 -0.08
N GLY A 37 6.80 -0.83 -0.79
CA GLY A 37 5.44 -0.99 -0.31
C GLY A 37 5.00 -2.44 -0.26
N TRP A 38 5.55 -3.29 -1.15
CA TRP A 38 5.17 -4.70 -1.14
C TRP A 38 5.51 -5.34 0.19
N ASP A 39 6.72 -5.10 0.68
CA ASP A 39 7.13 -5.64 1.98
C ASP A 39 6.28 -5.06 3.11
N ALA A 40 5.97 -3.78 3.03
CA ALA A 40 5.14 -3.13 4.04
C ALA A 40 3.73 -3.70 4.06
N LEU A 41 3.17 -3.96 2.89
CA LEU A 41 1.82 -4.52 2.81
C LEU A 41 1.77 -5.95 3.34
N GLU A 42 2.82 -6.73 3.10
CA GLU A 42 2.87 -8.08 3.64
C GLU A 42 2.98 -8.05 5.17
N ALA A 43 3.77 -7.13 5.69
CA ALA A 43 3.88 -6.98 7.13
C ALA A 43 2.56 -6.53 7.74
N TYR A 44 1.86 -5.64 7.05
CA TYR A 44 0.55 -5.20 7.51
C TYR A 44 -0.44 -6.35 7.50
N ALA A 45 -0.42 -7.17 6.45
CA ALA A 45 -1.31 -8.32 6.36
C ALA A 45 -1.07 -9.27 7.52
N ASP A 46 0.20 -9.53 7.84
CA ASP A 46 0.51 -10.39 8.97
C ASP A 46 -0.03 -9.79 10.28
N ALA A 47 0.13 -8.51 10.46
CA ALA A 47 -0.28 -7.85 11.68
C ALA A 47 -1.79 -7.81 11.84
N CYS A 48 -2.53 -7.67 10.75
CA CYS A 48 -3.98 -7.50 10.84
C CYS A 48 -4.76 -8.81 10.68
N GLU A 49 -4.07 -9.90 10.43
CA GLU A 49 -4.76 -11.16 10.11
C GLU A 49 -5.71 -11.60 11.21
N SER A 50 -5.37 -11.36 12.47
CA SER A 50 -6.19 -11.83 13.58
C SER A 50 -7.52 -11.07 13.69
N TYR A 51 -7.59 -9.84 13.18
CA TYR A 51 -8.84 -9.09 13.29
C TYR A 51 -9.42 -8.68 11.94
N ALA A 52 -8.67 -8.80 10.86
CA ALA A 52 -9.15 -8.46 9.52
C ALA A 52 -8.60 -9.46 8.51
N PRO A 53 -9.00 -10.74 8.64
CA PRO A 53 -8.41 -11.78 7.77
C PRO A 53 -8.71 -11.58 6.30
N GLU A 54 -9.86 -11.01 5.96
CA GLU A 54 -10.17 -10.78 4.56
C GLU A 54 -9.29 -9.71 3.97
N LEU A 55 -9.02 -8.64 4.73
CA LEU A 55 -8.12 -7.62 4.29
C LEU A 55 -6.71 -8.19 4.13
N ALA A 56 -6.27 -8.99 5.09
CA ALA A 56 -4.95 -9.61 5.01
C ALA A 56 -4.82 -10.46 3.75
N SER A 57 -5.86 -11.22 3.43
CA SER A 57 -5.87 -12.06 2.24
C SER A 57 -5.79 -11.21 0.97
N ASP A 58 -6.57 -10.14 0.92
CA ASP A 58 -6.59 -9.26 -0.23
C ASP A 58 -5.24 -8.57 -0.44
N LEU A 59 -4.62 -8.14 0.64
CA LEU A 59 -3.32 -7.50 0.55
C LEU A 59 -2.25 -8.47 0.03
N ARG A 60 -2.27 -9.69 0.54
CA ARG A 60 -1.31 -10.70 0.09
C ARG A 60 -1.51 -11.04 -1.38
N GLN A 61 -2.76 -11.13 -1.81
CA GLN A 61 -3.05 -11.43 -3.19
C GLN A 61 -2.58 -10.28 -4.09
N ARG A 62 -2.83 -9.06 -3.69
CA ARG A 62 -2.41 -7.91 -4.48
C ARG A 62 -0.89 -7.85 -4.61
N VAL A 63 -0.17 -8.09 -3.52
CA VAL A 63 1.29 -8.09 -3.57
C VAL A 63 1.79 -9.20 -4.48
N ARG A 64 1.19 -10.37 -4.40
CA ARG A 64 1.57 -11.49 -5.24
C ARG A 64 1.37 -11.15 -6.71
N ASP A 65 0.23 -10.55 -7.04
CA ASP A 65 -0.07 -10.17 -8.41
C ASP A 65 0.92 -9.13 -8.94
N GLU A 66 1.26 -8.15 -8.10
CA GLU A 66 2.20 -7.12 -8.50
C GLU A 66 3.59 -7.67 -8.73
N ARG A 67 4.04 -8.57 -7.86
CA ARG A 67 5.36 -9.17 -8.02
C ARG A 67 5.42 -10.03 -9.27
N LEU A 68 4.35 -10.73 -9.57
CA LEU A 68 4.30 -11.55 -10.76
C LEU A 68 4.33 -10.68 -12.01
N ALA A 69 3.58 -9.60 -12.02
CA ALA A 69 3.57 -8.69 -13.15
C ALA A 69 4.94 -8.06 -13.37
N GLN A 70 5.61 -7.69 -12.28
CA GLN A 70 6.93 -7.11 -12.37
C GLN A 70 7.94 -8.13 -12.91
N GLY A 71 7.83 -9.37 -12.46
CA GLY A 71 8.71 -10.42 -12.93
C GLY A 71 8.55 -10.67 -14.42
N LEU A 72 7.33 -10.68 -14.91
CA LEU A 72 7.10 -10.86 -16.33
C LEU A 72 7.65 -9.70 -17.14
N TYR A 73 7.47 -8.49 -16.64
CA TYR A 73 8.00 -7.32 -17.31
C TYR A 73 9.52 -7.38 -17.39
N ASP A 74 10.17 -7.72 -16.26
CA ASP A 74 11.62 -7.80 -16.20
C ASP A 74 12.16 -8.89 -17.10
N ALA A 75 11.37 -9.95 -17.31
CA ALA A 75 11.76 -11.04 -18.17
C ALA A 75 11.50 -10.75 -19.64
N GLY A 76 10.88 -9.63 -19.97
CA GLY A 76 10.64 -9.26 -21.35
C GLY A 76 9.46 -9.94 -22.02
N TRP A 77 8.55 -10.49 -21.21
CA TRP A 77 7.37 -11.14 -21.73
C TRP A 77 6.40 -10.20 -22.31
N GLU A 78 6.40 -8.97 -21.85
CA GLU A 78 5.48 -8.05 -22.20
C GLU A 78 5.74 -7.46 -23.44
N ARG A 79 4.95 -7.13 -24.13
CA ARG A 79 5.20 -6.38 -25.30
C ARG A 79 4.40 -6.48 -26.34
#